data_4b04a33ab1972b604aed681f1fbb9631
#
_entry.id   4b04a33ab1972b604aed681f1fbb9631
#
_cell.length_a   1.000
_cell.length_b   1.000
_cell.length_c   1.000
_cell.angle_alpha   90.00
_cell.angle_beta   90.00
_cell.angle_gamma   90.00
#
_symmetry.space_group_name_H-M   'P 1'
#
loop_
_entity.id
_entity.type
_entity.pdbx_description
1 polymer ?
#
loop_
_entity_poly.entity_id
_entity_poly.type
_entity_poly.pdbx_seq_one_letter_code
_entity_poly.pdbx_strand_id
1 'polypeptide(L)'
;MKPGVNTRRNTITPTTSLPMSTTVKGFLNASISGITFGLIPLFAIPVLATGMHSTSVLIYRYAFGCLAMLGMLMFHRTRMRLAFGDFLRILLLSSMYAVSSIALIEGYNYMASGIATTLLFSYPVWTLLLSVLFLHERLSLTTAVAIGIAVAGVFFLSGILDGNGSMEGLTGLFLLLLSGFLYAVYMVIFPRMRIRQMPSLKLTFYIFFFAMLILTLYATFTRGRIDPIDTRSQLVNLFLLGVVPTAVSNVTLIMALKQISSTMAAVLGAFEPMTAMCVGILLLGEPLTLPIVIGFVLIITSVLILVLSKRKTG
;
A
#
# COMPACT_ATOMS: atom_id res chain seq x y z
N MET A 1 63.12 44.04 8.30
CA MET A 1 62.42 42.92 8.87
C MET A 1 61.01 43.34 9.20
N LYS A 2 60.00 42.86 8.43
CA LYS A 2 58.56 43.00 8.73
C LYS A 2 57.99 41.59 8.84
N PRO A 3 57.22 41.23 9.88
CA PRO A 3 56.61 39.91 10.03
C PRO A 3 55.33 39.80 9.15
N GLY A 4 55.26 38.69 8.43
CA GLY A 4 54.13 38.36 7.57
C GLY A 4 52.87 38.02 8.36
N VAL A 5 51.77 38.59 7.96
CA VAL A 5 50.43 38.27 8.46
C VAL A 5 49.91 37.00 7.75
N ASN A 6 49.76 35.96 8.53
CA ASN A 6 49.27 34.62 8.09
C ASN A 6 47.74 34.64 8.18
N THR A 7 47.02 35.01 7.12
CA THR A 7 45.58 34.92 7.00
C THR A 7 45.16 33.45 6.75
N ARG A 8 44.82 32.71 7.83
CA ARG A 8 44.11 31.45 7.73
C ARG A 8 42.72 31.70 7.11
N ARG A 9 42.54 31.34 5.86
CA ARG A 9 41.22 31.19 5.23
C ARG A 9 40.51 30.02 5.92
N ASN A 10 39.48 30.31 6.70
CA ASN A 10 38.49 29.29 7.12
C ASN A 10 37.72 28.83 5.87
N THR A 11 38.15 27.73 5.30
CA THR A 11 37.35 26.99 4.34
C THR A 11 36.19 26.34 5.10
N ILE A 12 35.01 26.93 4.98
CA ILE A 12 33.76 26.30 5.38
C ILE A 12 33.58 25.07 4.49
N THR A 13 33.93 23.89 5.01
CA THR A 13 33.59 22.62 4.38
C THR A 13 32.07 22.50 4.34
N PRO A 14 31.46 22.25 3.16
CA PRO A 14 30.04 21.97 3.11
C PRO A 14 29.75 20.73 3.95
N THR A 15 28.79 20.83 4.86
CA THR A 15 28.26 19.71 5.64
C THR A 15 27.75 18.65 4.68
N THR A 16 28.59 17.67 4.34
CA THR A 16 28.20 16.45 3.67
C THR A 16 27.26 15.70 4.61
N SER A 17 25.96 15.75 4.36
CA SER A 17 24.99 14.90 5.03
C SER A 17 25.45 13.44 4.89
N LEU A 18 25.69 12.77 6.01
CA LEU A 18 26.01 11.35 6.04
C LEU A 18 24.94 10.58 5.25
N PRO A 19 25.32 9.65 4.37
CA PRO A 19 24.34 8.89 3.60
C PRO A 19 23.46 8.08 4.55
N MET A 20 22.15 8.25 4.47
CA MET A 20 21.17 7.49 5.28
C MET A 20 21.41 5.99 5.09
N SER A 21 21.38 5.22 6.18
CA SER A 21 21.50 3.77 6.12
C SER A 21 20.37 3.15 5.27
N THR A 22 20.65 2.03 4.61
CA THR A 22 19.66 1.32 3.76
C THR A 22 18.38 1.01 4.52
N THR A 23 18.50 0.65 5.80
CA THR A 23 17.36 0.36 6.68
C THR A 23 16.48 1.59 6.91
N VAL A 24 17.08 2.76 7.16
CA VAL A 24 16.32 4.02 7.34
C VAL A 24 15.57 4.38 6.05
N LYS A 25 16.21 4.22 4.88
CA LYS A 25 15.53 4.41 3.59
C LYS A 25 14.35 3.46 3.42
N GLY A 26 14.49 2.20 3.84
CA GLY A 26 13.43 1.20 3.83
C GLY A 26 12.24 1.61 4.69
N PHE A 27 12.47 2.12 5.89
CA PHE A 27 11.42 2.62 6.77
C PHE A 27 10.70 3.83 6.17
N LEU A 28 11.44 4.81 5.66
CA LEU A 28 10.83 5.98 5.01
C LEU A 28 10.00 5.58 3.79
N ASN A 29 10.51 4.70 2.94
CA ASN A 29 9.78 4.22 1.76
C ASN A 29 8.49 3.48 2.16
N ALA A 30 8.52 2.62 3.20
CA ALA A 30 7.33 1.94 3.69
C ALA A 30 6.31 2.91 4.29
N SER A 31 6.76 3.91 5.05
CA SER A 31 5.87 4.93 5.62
C SER A 31 5.22 5.80 4.54
N ILE A 32 5.99 6.25 3.54
CA ILE A 32 5.46 7.01 2.40
C ILE A 32 4.45 6.16 1.63
N SER A 33 4.76 4.88 1.41
CA SER A 33 3.84 3.94 0.78
C SER A 33 2.52 3.84 1.54
N GLY A 34 2.56 3.61 2.85
CA GLY A 34 1.37 3.50 3.69
C GLY A 34 0.53 4.78 3.67
N ILE A 35 1.15 5.95 3.91
CA ILE A 35 0.45 7.24 3.88
C ILE A 35 -0.23 7.46 2.53
N THR A 36 0.50 7.29 1.43
CA THR A 36 -0.06 7.55 0.10
C THR A 36 -1.12 6.52 -0.30
N PHE A 37 -0.98 5.25 0.11
CA PHE A 37 -2.00 4.22 -0.12
C PHE A 37 -3.29 4.52 0.65
N GLY A 38 -3.19 4.98 1.88
CA GLY A 38 -4.33 5.41 2.70
C GLY A 38 -5.15 6.56 2.12
N LEU A 39 -4.66 7.25 1.09
CA LEU A 39 -5.41 8.27 0.35
C LEU A 39 -6.36 7.67 -0.72
N ILE A 40 -6.43 6.34 -0.89
CA ILE A 40 -7.36 5.71 -1.85
C ILE A 40 -8.79 6.19 -1.65
N PRO A 41 -9.40 6.18 -0.44
CA PRO A 41 -10.77 6.61 -0.24
C PRO A 41 -11.03 8.05 -0.70
N LEU A 42 -10.08 8.95 -0.48
CA LEU A 42 -10.19 10.36 -0.85
C LEU A 42 -10.54 10.55 -2.33
N PHE A 43 -9.95 9.73 -3.19
CA PHE A 43 -10.12 9.85 -4.63
C PHE A 43 -11.08 8.82 -5.21
N ALA A 44 -11.22 7.64 -4.60
CA ALA A 44 -12.09 6.58 -5.12
C ALA A 44 -13.56 6.82 -4.75
N ILE A 45 -13.88 7.19 -3.51
CA ILE A 45 -15.26 7.32 -3.04
C ILE A 45 -16.06 8.38 -3.81
N PRO A 46 -15.53 9.59 -4.08
CA PRO A 46 -16.25 10.56 -4.89
C PRO A 46 -16.59 10.07 -6.30
N VAL A 47 -15.77 9.18 -6.88
CA VAL A 47 -16.03 8.60 -8.20
C VAL A 47 -17.06 7.47 -8.09
N LEU A 48 -16.94 6.59 -7.10
CA LEU A 48 -17.95 5.52 -6.85
C LEU A 48 -19.34 6.11 -6.58
N ALA A 49 -19.43 7.23 -5.86
CA ALA A 49 -20.68 7.93 -5.57
C ALA A 49 -21.39 8.46 -6.83
N THR A 50 -20.69 8.61 -7.95
CA THR A 50 -21.33 8.94 -9.25
C THR A 50 -21.99 7.75 -9.94
N GLY A 51 -21.90 6.54 -9.37
CA GLY A 51 -22.40 5.29 -9.95
C GLY A 51 -21.41 4.60 -10.89
N MET A 52 -20.17 5.10 -11.04
CA MET A 52 -19.13 4.40 -11.79
C MET A 52 -18.78 3.08 -11.08
N HIS A 53 -18.76 1.98 -11.81
CA HIS A 53 -18.49 0.66 -11.25
C HIS A 53 -17.04 0.51 -10.79
N SER A 54 -16.82 -0.21 -9.69
CA SER A 54 -15.50 -0.44 -9.06
C SER A 54 -14.44 -0.93 -10.05
N THR A 55 -14.81 -1.82 -10.96
CA THR A 55 -13.89 -2.32 -12.00
C THR A 55 -13.44 -1.21 -12.96
N SER A 56 -14.34 -0.30 -13.37
CA SER A 56 -14.00 0.84 -14.24
C SER A 56 -13.05 1.81 -13.50
N VAL A 57 -13.34 2.10 -12.23
CA VAL A 57 -12.47 2.92 -11.37
C VAL A 57 -11.05 2.34 -11.31
N LEU A 58 -10.92 1.01 -11.15
CA LEU A 58 -9.62 0.34 -11.09
C LEU A 58 -8.88 0.35 -12.42
N ILE A 59 -9.59 0.15 -13.54
CA ILE A 59 -8.98 0.21 -14.88
C ILE A 59 -8.38 1.61 -15.11
N TYR A 60 -9.11 2.68 -14.83
CA TYR A 60 -8.61 4.05 -14.95
C TYR A 60 -7.48 4.34 -13.96
N ARG A 61 -7.61 3.88 -12.71
CA ARG A 61 -6.56 3.98 -11.70
C ARG A 61 -5.23 3.43 -12.22
N TYR A 62 -5.27 2.24 -12.81
CA TYR A 62 -4.06 1.60 -13.32
C TYR A 62 -3.59 2.23 -14.63
N ALA A 63 -4.49 2.66 -15.49
CA ALA A 63 -4.15 3.38 -16.72
C ALA A 63 -3.37 4.67 -16.41
N PHE A 64 -3.88 5.54 -15.54
CA PHE A 64 -3.21 6.77 -15.15
C PHE A 64 -1.90 6.50 -14.38
N GLY A 65 -1.87 5.50 -13.51
CA GLY A 65 -0.65 5.08 -12.84
C GLY A 65 0.42 4.60 -13.83
N CYS A 66 0.03 3.78 -14.80
CA CYS A 66 0.93 3.34 -15.87
C CYS A 66 1.42 4.50 -16.74
N LEU A 67 0.55 5.45 -17.10
CA LEU A 67 0.95 6.63 -17.89
C LEU A 67 2.00 7.47 -17.15
N ALA A 68 1.78 7.73 -15.86
CA ALA A 68 2.74 8.46 -15.02
C ALA A 68 4.09 7.74 -14.95
N MET A 69 4.08 6.43 -14.69
CA MET A 69 5.29 5.62 -14.59
C MET A 69 5.99 5.48 -15.95
N LEU A 70 5.23 5.36 -17.06
CA LEU A 70 5.79 5.29 -18.40
C LEU A 70 6.52 6.58 -18.75
N GLY A 71 5.95 7.76 -18.46
CA GLY A 71 6.60 9.04 -18.63
C GLY A 71 7.95 9.11 -17.89
N MET A 72 7.99 8.65 -16.63
CA MET A 72 9.25 8.58 -15.87
C MET A 72 10.25 7.57 -16.46
N LEU A 73 9.79 6.40 -16.91
CA LEU A 73 10.64 5.37 -17.53
C LEU A 73 11.25 5.84 -18.85
N MET A 74 10.47 6.57 -19.66
CA MET A 74 10.96 7.19 -20.91
C MET A 74 12.00 8.28 -20.62
N PHE A 75 11.74 9.15 -19.64
CA PHE A 75 12.69 10.17 -19.20
C PHE A 75 14.03 9.57 -18.76
N HIS A 76 13.99 8.48 -17.98
CA HIS A 76 15.18 7.75 -17.52
C HIS A 76 15.75 6.79 -18.58
N ARG A 77 15.22 6.75 -19.80
CA ARG A 77 15.66 5.85 -20.89
C ARG A 77 15.79 4.38 -20.45
N THR A 78 14.89 3.91 -19.60
CA THR A 78 14.92 2.55 -19.06
C THR A 78 14.57 1.52 -20.13
N ARG A 79 15.41 0.48 -20.29
CA ARG A 79 15.13 -0.61 -21.24
C ARG A 79 13.91 -1.42 -20.81
N MET A 80 12.88 -1.49 -21.67
CA MET A 80 11.59 -2.15 -21.41
C MET A 80 11.56 -3.63 -21.83
N ARG A 81 12.73 -4.27 -22.02
CA ARG A 81 12.78 -5.71 -22.36
C ARG A 81 12.37 -6.55 -21.15
N LEU A 82 11.53 -7.57 -21.39
CA LEU A 82 11.04 -8.52 -20.39
C LEU A 82 11.35 -9.94 -20.87
N ALA A 83 12.02 -10.75 -20.04
CA ALA A 83 12.22 -12.16 -20.33
C ALA A 83 10.92 -12.94 -20.07
N PHE A 84 10.67 -14.02 -20.81
CA PHE A 84 9.44 -14.81 -20.70
C PHE A 84 9.21 -15.34 -19.27
N GLY A 85 10.25 -15.83 -18.59
CA GLY A 85 10.14 -16.27 -17.22
C GLY A 85 9.79 -15.15 -16.22
N ASP A 86 10.24 -13.91 -16.47
CA ASP A 86 9.89 -12.74 -15.66
C ASP A 86 8.45 -12.28 -15.96
N PHE A 87 8.00 -12.40 -17.22
CA PHE A 87 6.60 -12.16 -17.60
C PHE A 87 5.64 -13.02 -16.78
N LEU A 88 5.85 -14.32 -16.68
CA LEU A 88 4.96 -15.22 -15.91
C LEU A 88 4.93 -14.87 -14.41
N ARG A 89 6.10 -14.51 -13.84
CA ARG A 89 6.19 -14.09 -12.43
C ARG A 89 5.43 -12.78 -12.17
N ILE A 90 5.58 -11.83 -13.08
CA ILE A 90 4.88 -10.55 -12.97
C ILE A 90 3.38 -10.75 -13.18
N LEU A 91 2.97 -11.58 -14.14
CA LEU A 91 1.56 -11.91 -14.38
C LEU A 91 0.90 -12.51 -13.12
N LEU A 92 1.59 -13.42 -12.42
CA LEU A 92 1.13 -13.96 -11.15
C LEU A 92 0.93 -12.87 -10.09
N LEU A 93 1.93 -12.01 -9.89
CA LEU A 93 1.82 -10.89 -8.95
C LEU A 93 0.71 -9.91 -9.33
N SER A 94 0.55 -9.63 -10.64
CA SER A 94 -0.49 -8.76 -11.18
C SER A 94 -1.89 -9.32 -10.93
N SER A 95 -2.06 -10.65 -11.08
CA SER A 95 -3.34 -11.32 -10.82
C SER A 95 -3.72 -11.21 -9.34
N MET A 96 -2.77 -11.48 -8.43
CA MET A 96 -3.00 -11.34 -6.98
C MET A 96 -3.37 -9.90 -6.62
N TYR A 97 -2.63 -8.94 -7.17
CA TYR A 97 -2.86 -7.53 -6.91
C TYR A 97 -4.21 -7.05 -7.48
N ALA A 98 -4.58 -7.49 -8.69
CA ALA A 98 -5.87 -7.15 -9.32
C ALA A 98 -7.05 -7.66 -8.49
N VAL A 99 -7.03 -8.94 -8.08
CA VAL A 99 -8.10 -9.52 -7.27
C VAL A 99 -8.18 -8.86 -5.89
N SER A 100 -7.03 -8.62 -5.24
CA SER A 100 -6.98 -7.87 -3.97
C SER A 100 -7.59 -6.48 -4.11
N SER A 101 -7.27 -5.76 -5.19
CA SER A 101 -7.78 -4.41 -5.42
C SER A 101 -9.29 -4.37 -5.74
N ILE A 102 -9.82 -5.35 -6.48
CA ILE A 102 -11.28 -5.49 -6.69
C ILE A 102 -11.94 -5.69 -5.34
N ALA A 103 -11.46 -6.64 -4.55
CA ALA A 103 -12.03 -6.96 -3.25
C ALA A 103 -12.02 -5.75 -2.29
N LEU A 104 -10.97 -4.91 -2.33
CA LEU A 104 -10.90 -3.68 -1.53
C LEU A 104 -11.94 -2.64 -2.00
N ILE A 105 -11.96 -2.31 -3.30
CA ILE A 105 -12.84 -1.27 -3.81
C ILE A 105 -14.31 -1.69 -3.72
N GLU A 106 -14.62 -2.98 -3.97
CA GLU A 106 -15.96 -3.52 -3.71
C GLU A 106 -16.32 -3.44 -2.21
N GLY A 107 -15.36 -3.68 -1.33
CA GLY A 107 -15.54 -3.56 0.11
C GLY A 107 -16.04 -2.17 0.55
N TYR A 108 -15.68 -1.10 -0.15
CA TYR A 108 -16.18 0.26 0.13
C TYR A 108 -17.69 0.43 -0.14
N ASN A 109 -18.30 -0.46 -0.90
CA ASN A 109 -19.76 -0.46 -1.11
C ASN A 109 -20.52 -1.04 0.10
N TYR A 110 -19.82 -1.78 0.97
CA TYR A 110 -20.41 -2.47 2.13
C TYR A 110 -20.06 -1.84 3.47
N MET A 111 -18.95 -1.11 3.54
CA MET A 111 -18.42 -0.57 4.80
C MET A 111 -17.82 0.83 4.59
N ALA A 112 -17.85 1.65 5.64
CA ALA A 112 -17.17 2.94 5.67
C ALA A 112 -15.68 2.78 5.32
N SER A 113 -15.12 3.74 4.61
CA SER A 113 -13.78 3.62 4.01
C SER A 113 -12.66 3.44 5.03
N GLY A 114 -12.76 4.10 6.17
CA GLY A 114 -11.83 3.94 7.29
C GLY A 114 -11.84 2.51 7.83
N ILE A 115 -13.04 1.93 8.03
CA ILE A 115 -13.23 0.55 8.47
C ILE A 115 -12.69 -0.43 7.42
N ALA A 116 -13.08 -0.26 6.15
CA ALA A 116 -12.68 -1.14 5.07
C ALA A 116 -11.15 -1.19 4.90
N THR A 117 -10.49 -0.03 4.91
CA THR A 117 -9.02 0.05 4.81
C THR A 117 -8.34 -0.55 6.05
N THR A 118 -8.99 -0.47 7.21
CA THR A 118 -8.46 -1.09 8.43
C THR A 118 -8.61 -2.61 8.42
N LEU A 119 -9.70 -3.15 7.88
CA LEU A 119 -9.87 -4.60 7.67
C LEU A 119 -8.88 -5.14 6.64
N LEU A 120 -8.59 -4.39 5.57
CA LEU A 120 -7.47 -4.69 4.67
C LEU A 120 -6.17 -4.83 5.48
N PHE A 121 -5.96 -3.99 6.48
CA PHE A 121 -4.78 -4.03 7.35
C PHE A 121 -4.68 -5.31 8.22
N SER A 122 -5.51 -6.32 7.99
CA SER A 122 -5.26 -7.69 8.45
C SER A 122 -4.01 -8.32 7.78
N TYR A 123 -3.52 -7.74 6.67
CA TYR A 123 -2.38 -8.30 5.92
C TYR A 123 -1.07 -8.46 6.71
N PRO A 124 -0.72 -7.70 7.76
CA PRO A 124 0.45 -7.99 8.59
C PRO A 124 0.35 -9.35 9.30
N VAL A 125 -0.85 -9.73 9.73
CA VAL A 125 -1.11 -11.04 10.35
C VAL A 125 -0.87 -12.15 9.34
N TRP A 126 -1.47 -12.02 8.16
CA TRP A 126 -1.27 -12.97 7.07
C TRP A 126 0.19 -13.04 6.63
N THR A 127 0.87 -11.89 6.52
CA THR A 127 2.30 -11.82 6.17
C THR A 127 3.14 -12.55 7.19
N LEU A 128 2.86 -12.42 8.48
CA LEU A 128 3.56 -13.15 9.52
C LEU A 128 3.28 -14.65 9.45
N LEU A 129 2.01 -15.05 9.37
CA LEU A 129 1.64 -16.46 9.27
C LEU A 129 2.31 -17.14 8.07
N LEU A 130 2.29 -16.48 6.90
CA LEU A 130 2.96 -16.96 5.70
C LEU A 130 4.49 -17.00 5.87
N SER A 131 5.08 -16.00 6.53
CA SER A 131 6.52 -15.97 6.80
C SER A 131 6.94 -17.08 7.75
N VAL A 132 6.16 -17.37 8.78
CA VAL A 132 6.44 -18.49 9.71
C VAL A 132 6.27 -19.83 9.01
N LEU A 133 5.14 -20.04 8.30
CA LEU A 133 4.81 -21.34 7.69
C LEU A 133 5.75 -21.69 6.52
N PHE A 134 6.02 -20.71 5.64
CA PHE A 134 6.76 -20.97 4.40
C PHE A 134 8.24 -20.54 4.45
N LEU A 135 8.62 -19.66 5.37
CA LEU A 135 9.96 -19.10 5.42
C LEU A 135 10.71 -19.49 6.69
N HIS A 136 10.03 -20.22 7.58
CA HIS A 136 10.59 -20.66 8.86
C HIS A 136 11.18 -19.49 9.68
N GLU A 137 10.61 -18.27 9.52
CA GLU A 137 10.99 -17.11 10.34
C GLU A 137 10.63 -17.40 11.80
N ARG A 138 11.56 -17.13 12.72
CA ARG A 138 11.31 -17.31 14.15
C ARG A 138 10.37 -16.20 14.64
N LEU A 139 9.25 -16.62 15.23
CA LEU A 139 8.36 -15.71 15.96
C LEU A 139 9.07 -15.26 17.23
N SER A 140 9.33 -13.96 17.36
CA SER A 140 9.62 -13.41 18.68
C SER A 140 8.29 -13.19 19.43
N LEU A 141 8.28 -13.40 20.74
CA LEU A 141 7.12 -13.13 21.58
C LEU A 141 6.62 -11.68 21.39
N THR A 142 7.53 -10.73 21.29
CA THR A 142 7.21 -9.32 21.06
C THR A 142 6.45 -9.11 19.72
N THR A 143 6.87 -9.82 18.66
CA THR A 143 6.19 -9.76 17.36
C THR A 143 4.79 -10.35 17.45
N ALA A 144 4.62 -11.50 18.14
CA ALA A 144 3.31 -12.12 18.34
C ALA A 144 2.36 -11.23 19.15
N VAL A 145 2.84 -10.61 20.23
CA VAL A 145 2.07 -9.66 21.05
C VAL A 145 1.66 -8.44 20.22
N ALA A 146 2.58 -7.86 19.44
CA ALA A 146 2.27 -6.70 18.60
C ALA A 146 1.18 -7.02 17.57
N ILE A 147 1.22 -8.21 16.96
CA ILE A 147 0.18 -8.63 16.01
C ILE A 147 -1.14 -8.87 16.74
N GLY A 148 -1.14 -9.49 17.92
CA GLY A 148 -2.35 -9.64 18.73
C GLY A 148 -3.01 -8.29 19.03
N ILE A 149 -2.21 -7.27 19.38
CA ILE A 149 -2.70 -5.89 19.60
C ILE A 149 -3.26 -5.29 18.30
N ALA A 150 -2.57 -5.50 17.14
CA ALA A 150 -3.07 -5.02 15.85
C ALA A 150 -4.42 -5.67 15.48
N VAL A 151 -4.56 -6.99 15.68
CA VAL A 151 -5.81 -7.72 15.43
C VAL A 151 -6.92 -7.22 16.33
N ALA A 152 -6.65 -6.99 17.63
CA ALA A 152 -7.63 -6.39 18.54
C ALA A 152 -8.04 -4.99 18.04
N GLY A 153 -7.08 -4.17 17.58
CA GLY A 153 -7.38 -2.87 16.99
C GLY A 153 -8.28 -2.97 15.76
N VAL A 154 -8.00 -3.92 14.84
CA VAL A 154 -8.85 -4.22 13.68
C VAL A 154 -10.26 -4.63 14.10
N PHE A 155 -10.39 -5.46 15.14
CA PHE A 155 -11.70 -5.90 15.66
C PHE A 155 -12.53 -4.72 16.17
N PHE A 156 -11.94 -3.79 16.94
CA PHE A 156 -12.63 -2.58 17.39
C PHE A 156 -13.06 -1.67 16.22
N LEU A 157 -12.31 -1.64 15.13
CA LEU A 157 -12.62 -0.84 13.95
C LEU A 157 -13.62 -1.50 13.01
N SER A 158 -13.85 -2.82 13.12
CA SER A 158 -14.68 -3.57 12.17
C SER A 158 -16.16 -3.25 12.22
N GLY A 159 -16.64 -2.47 13.23
CA GLY A 159 -18.06 -2.19 13.43
C GLY A 159 -18.90 -3.41 13.84
N ILE A 160 -18.27 -4.59 14.02
CA ILE A 160 -18.98 -5.82 14.44
C ILE A 160 -19.63 -5.63 15.82
N LEU A 161 -19.02 -4.82 16.68
CA LEU A 161 -19.55 -4.51 18.01
C LEU A 161 -20.82 -3.64 17.96
N ASP A 162 -21.05 -2.92 16.88
CA ASP A 162 -22.23 -2.05 16.71
C ASP A 162 -23.44 -2.79 16.12
N GLY A 163 -23.43 -4.11 16.06
CA GLY A 163 -24.57 -4.95 15.71
C GLY A 163 -24.85 -5.09 14.19
N ASN A 164 -23.96 -4.66 13.32
CA ASN A 164 -24.10 -4.80 11.87
C ASN A 164 -23.80 -6.22 11.35
N GLY A 165 -24.36 -7.24 12.01
CA GLY A 165 -24.29 -8.66 11.57
C GLY A 165 -25.18 -8.97 10.35
N SER A 166 -25.41 -8.01 9.44
CA SER A 166 -26.14 -8.25 8.20
C SER A 166 -25.32 -9.12 7.24
N MET A 167 -26.00 -9.84 6.32
CA MET A 167 -25.34 -10.59 5.24
C MET A 167 -24.45 -9.70 4.38
N GLU A 168 -24.82 -8.44 4.20
CA GLU A 168 -24.00 -7.43 3.50
C GLU A 168 -22.71 -7.13 4.24
N GLY A 169 -22.77 -6.94 5.57
CA GLY A 169 -21.58 -6.76 6.40
C GLY A 169 -20.63 -7.96 6.36
N LEU A 170 -21.15 -9.20 6.35
CA LEU A 170 -20.34 -10.41 6.20
C LEU A 170 -19.66 -10.49 4.81
N THR A 171 -20.35 -10.07 3.75
CA THR A 171 -19.77 -10.00 2.40
C THR A 171 -18.62 -9.01 2.35
N GLY A 172 -18.81 -7.80 2.89
CA GLY A 172 -17.76 -6.79 2.99
C GLY A 172 -16.56 -7.31 3.80
N LEU A 173 -16.81 -7.91 4.96
CA LEU A 173 -15.75 -8.50 5.79
C LEU A 173 -14.93 -9.56 5.03
N PHE A 174 -15.62 -10.49 4.35
CA PHE A 174 -14.94 -11.52 3.56
C PHE A 174 -14.08 -10.91 2.44
N LEU A 175 -14.61 -9.97 1.67
CA LEU A 175 -13.88 -9.30 0.59
C LEU A 175 -12.62 -8.59 1.12
N LEU A 176 -12.72 -7.89 2.24
CA LEU A 176 -11.61 -7.14 2.80
C LEU A 176 -10.54 -8.03 3.41
N LEU A 177 -10.93 -9.13 4.09
CA LEU A 177 -9.98 -10.14 4.58
C LEU A 177 -9.28 -10.87 3.41
N LEU A 178 -10.01 -11.22 2.34
CA LEU A 178 -9.46 -11.80 1.13
C LEU A 178 -8.46 -10.83 0.47
N SER A 179 -8.81 -9.55 0.38
CA SER A 179 -7.91 -8.52 -0.12
C SER A 179 -6.61 -8.47 0.67
N GLY A 180 -6.70 -8.43 2.02
CA GLY A 180 -5.54 -8.44 2.91
C GLY A 180 -4.69 -9.70 2.77
N PHE A 181 -5.32 -10.88 2.64
CA PHE A 181 -4.61 -12.13 2.43
C PHE A 181 -3.81 -12.13 1.11
N LEU A 182 -4.44 -11.78 -0.01
CA LEU A 182 -3.77 -11.74 -1.32
C LEU A 182 -2.64 -10.72 -1.37
N TYR A 183 -2.82 -9.57 -0.69
CA TYR A 183 -1.79 -8.57 -0.56
C TYR A 183 -0.60 -9.06 0.28
N ALA A 184 -0.85 -9.81 1.35
CA ALA A 184 0.18 -10.45 2.15
C ALA A 184 0.96 -11.50 1.34
N VAL A 185 0.28 -12.33 0.56
CA VAL A 185 0.92 -13.30 -0.35
C VAL A 185 1.84 -12.59 -1.33
N TYR A 186 1.37 -11.50 -1.94
CA TYR A 186 2.19 -10.63 -2.80
C TYR A 186 3.45 -10.14 -2.09
N MET A 187 3.32 -9.58 -0.88
CA MET A 187 4.44 -9.04 -0.09
C MET A 187 5.46 -10.11 0.30
N VAL A 188 5.02 -11.34 0.60
CA VAL A 188 5.89 -12.44 1.02
C VAL A 188 6.61 -13.08 -0.17
N ILE A 189 5.93 -13.26 -1.29
CA ILE A 189 6.47 -13.94 -2.47
C ILE A 189 7.42 -13.03 -3.26
N PHE A 190 7.08 -11.75 -3.45
CA PHE A 190 7.86 -10.82 -4.28
C PHE A 190 9.35 -10.77 -3.92
N PRO A 191 9.79 -10.60 -2.66
CA PRO A 191 11.21 -10.47 -2.33
C PRO A 191 12.05 -11.72 -2.66
N ARG A 192 11.41 -12.86 -2.90
CA ARG A 192 12.04 -14.16 -3.23
C ARG A 192 12.13 -14.42 -4.72
N MET A 193 11.41 -13.65 -5.51
CA MET A 193 11.45 -13.79 -6.96
C MET A 193 12.68 -13.12 -7.56
N ARG A 194 13.21 -13.67 -8.66
CA ARG A 194 14.31 -13.09 -9.44
C ARG A 194 14.00 -11.65 -9.88
N ILE A 195 12.74 -11.33 -10.15
CA ILE A 195 12.27 -10.00 -10.56
C ILE A 195 12.51 -8.91 -9.50
N ARG A 196 12.85 -9.27 -8.25
CA ARG A 196 13.31 -8.33 -7.21
C ARG A 196 14.48 -7.45 -7.67
N GLN A 197 15.34 -7.97 -8.55
CA GLN A 197 16.49 -7.25 -9.08
C GLN A 197 16.11 -6.18 -10.12
N MET A 198 14.88 -6.27 -10.68
CA MET A 198 14.39 -5.29 -11.65
C MET A 198 14.23 -3.89 -10.99
N PRO A 199 14.49 -2.78 -11.71
CA PRO A 199 14.21 -1.43 -11.20
C PRO A 199 12.76 -1.32 -10.70
N SER A 200 12.56 -0.74 -9.50
CA SER A 200 11.24 -0.72 -8.84
C SER A 200 10.17 -0.09 -9.71
N LEU A 201 10.46 1.05 -10.33
CA LEU A 201 9.56 1.75 -11.23
C LEU A 201 9.13 0.87 -12.43
N LYS A 202 10.08 0.18 -13.07
CA LYS A 202 9.80 -0.74 -14.18
C LYS A 202 8.94 -1.91 -13.76
N LEU A 203 9.25 -2.51 -12.61
CA LEU A 203 8.50 -3.64 -12.07
C LEU A 203 7.06 -3.22 -11.73
N THR A 204 6.88 -2.09 -11.02
CA THR A 204 5.57 -1.55 -10.68
C THR A 204 4.76 -1.26 -11.95
N PHE A 205 5.36 -0.63 -12.95
CA PHE A 205 4.70 -0.41 -14.25
C PHE A 205 4.14 -1.70 -14.85
N TYR A 206 4.93 -2.77 -14.93
CA TYR A 206 4.45 -4.03 -15.50
C TYR A 206 3.37 -4.70 -14.63
N ILE A 207 3.48 -4.65 -13.30
CA ILE A 207 2.45 -5.19 -12.41
C ILE A 207 1.12 -4.50 -12.69
N PHE A 208 1.08 -3.18 -12.77
CA PHE A 208 -0.16 -2.44 -13.02
C PHE A 208 -0.64 -2.55 -14.47
N PHE A 209 0.27 -2.61 -15.43
CA PHE A 209 -0.09 -2.82 -16.82
C PHE A 209 -0.82 -4.15 -17.02
N PHE A 210 -0.30 -5.26 -16.47
CA PHE A 210 -0.97 -6.55 -16.57
C PHE A 210 -2.22 -6.62 -15.68
N ALA A 211 -2.22 -6.00 -14.50
CA ALA A 211 -3.43 -5.89 -13.69
C ALA A 211 -4.55 -5.14 -14.44
N MET A 212 -4.23 -4.03 -15.11
CA MET A 212 -5.16 -3.31 -15.97
C MET A 212 -5.72 -4.20 -17.10
N LEU A 213 -4.86 -4.97 -17.78
CA LEU A 213 -5.31 -5.89 -18.83
C LEU A 213 -6.24 -6.97 -18.28
N ILE A 214 -5.90 -7.58 -17.13
CA ILE A 214 -6.74 -8.57 -16.45
C ILE A 214 -8.12 -7.98 -16.12
N LEU A 215 -8.16 -6.77 -15.55
CA LEU A 215 -9.40 -6.10 -15.20
C LEU A 215 -10.21 -5.71 -16.44
N THR A 216 -9.54 -5.27 -17.49
CA THR A 216 -10.22 -4.94 -18.77
C THR A 216 -10.85 -6.18 -19.37
N LEU A 217 -10.14 -7.31 -19.42
CA LEU A 217 -10.71 -8.59 -19.86
C LEU A 217 -11.88 -9.00 -18.97
N TYR A 218 -11.72 -8.95 -17.64
CA TYR A 218 -12.80 -9.25 -16.70
C TYR A 218 -14.04 -8.37 -16.95
N ALA A 219 -13.86 -7.05 -17.07
CA ALA A 219 -14.96 -6.13 -17.34
C ALA A 219 -15.66 -6.43 -18.67
N THR A 220 -14.89 -6.74 -19.71
CA THR A 220 -15.44 -7.05 -21.05
C THR A 220 -16.26 -8.34 -21.02
N PHE A 221 -15.78 -9.39 -20.34
CA PHE A 221 -16.50 -10.67 -20.27
C PHE A 221 -17.70 -10.65 -19.33
N THR A 222 -17.67 -9.86 -18.24
CA THR A 222 -18.74 -9.86 -17.23
C THR A 222 -19.79 -8.78 -17.47
N ARG A 223 -19.36 -7.61 -17.96
CA ARG A 223 -20.23 -6.42 -18.10
C ARG A 223 -20.38 -5.91 -19.54
N GLY A 224 -19.50 -6.34 -20.43
CA GLY A 224 -19.51 -5.90 -21.85
C GLY A 224 -19.07 -4.44 -22.06
N ARG A 225 -18.79 -3.66 -20.99
CA ARG A 225 -18.42 -2.23 -21.09
C ARG A 225 -17.53 -1.79 -19.94
N ILE A 226 -16.79 -0.70 -20.21
CA ILE A 226 -16.11 0.14 -19.21
C ILE A 226 -16.91 1.44 -19.13
N ASP A 227 -17.26 1.90 -17.92
CA ASP A 227 -18.02 3.14 -17.77
C ASP A 227 -17.16 4.33 -18.23
N PRO A 228 -17.74 5.30 -19.00
CA PRO A 228 -17.01 6.46 -19.48
C PRO A 228 -16.69 7.44 -18.34
N ILE A 229 -15.73 8.34 -18.56
CA ILE A 229 -15.47 9.49 -17.69
C ILE A 229 -16.33 10.65 -18.18
N ASP A 230 -17.40 10.99 -17.44
CA ASP A 230 -18.39 11.98 -17.86
C ASP A 230 -18.10 13.38 -17.31
N THR A 231 -17.35 13.47 -16.19
CA THR A 231 -17.13 14.74 -15.52
C THR A 231 -15.65 15.04 -15.30
N ARG A 232 -15.32 16.34 -15.23
CA ARG A 232 -13.96 16.79 -14.89
C ARG A 232 -13.55 16.32 -13.49
N SER A 233 -14.49 16.25 -12.55
CA SER A 233 -14.25 15.77 -11.21
C SER A 233 -13.82 14.31 -11.21
N GLN A 234 -14.52 13.43 -11.95
CA GLN A 234 -14.12 12.03 -12.13
C GLN A 234 -12.71 11.92 -12.71
N LEU A 235 -12.42 12.70 -13.78
CA LEU A 235 -11.10 12.69 -14.42
C LEU A 235 -9.98 13.05 -13.43
N VAL A 236 -10.15 14.14 -12.66
CA VAL A 236 -9.16 14.61 -11.69
C VAL A 236 -8.97 13.58 -10.58
N ASN A 237 -10.05 13.06 -10.00
CA ASN A 237 -9.98 12.06 -8.94
C ASN A 237 -9.33 10.75 -9.42
N LEU A 238 -9.69 10.26 -10.61
CA LEU A 238 -9.09 9.05 -11.19
C LEU A 238 -7.60 9.24 -11.52
N PHE A 239 -7.23 10.41 -12.03
CA PHE A 239 -5.83 10.76 -12.29
C PHE A 239 -5.02 10.78 -10.99
N LEU A 240 -5.51 11.47 -9.95
CA LEU A 240 -4.85 11.53 -8.65
C LEU A 240 -4.79 10.14 -7.98
N LEU A 241 -5.85 9.33 -8.11
CA LEU A 241 -5.91 7.94 -7.66
C LEU A 241 -4.83 7.08 -8.35
N GLY A 242 -4.61 7.29 -9.63
CA GLY A 242 -3.55 6.59 -10.39
C GLY A 242 -2.15 7.03 -10.01
N VAL A 243 -1.92 8.33 -9.81
CA VAL A 243 -0.58 8.85 -9.53
C VAL A 243 -0.18 8.65 -8.07
N VAL A 244 -0.99 9.11 -7.11
CA VAL A 244 -0.59 9.18 -5.69
C VAL A 244 -0.70 7.81 -5.01
N PRO A 245 -1.88 7.22 -4.75
CA PRO A 245 -1.96 5.95 -4.04
C PRO A 245 -1.60 4.74 -4.92
N THR A 246 -1.38 4.92 -6.22
CA THR A 246 -0.99 3.80 -7.08
C THR A 246 0.49 3.88 -7.46
N ALA A 247 0.92 4.87 -8.24
CA ALA A 247 2.31 4.91 -8.71
C ALA A 247 3.28 5.19 -7.55
N VAL A 248 3.09 6.27 -6.78
CA VAL A 248 3.99 6.64 -5.69
C VAL A 248 4.00 5.58 -4.60
N SER A 249 2.82 5.17 -4.11
CA SER A 249 2.72 4.17 -3.04
C SER A 249 3.41 2.85 -3.40
N ASN A 250 3.11 2.28 -4.57
CA ASN A 250 3.63 0.96 -4.91
C ASN A 250 5.11 0.98 -5.33
N VAL A 251 5.59 2.04 -5.96
CA VAL A 251 7.04 2.20 -6.21
C VAL A 251 7.80 2.24 -4.89
N THR A 252 7.33 3.02 -3.93
CA THR A 252 7.96 3.12 -2.60
C THR A 252 7.81 1.82 -1.81
N LEU A 253 6.69 1.09 -1.91
CA LEU A 253 6.54 -0.24 -1.30
C LEU A 253 7.59 -1.23 -1.86
N ILE A 254 7.72 -1.31 -3.18
CA ILE A 254 8.72 -2.20 -3.79
C ILE A 254 10.15 -1.79 -3.38
N MET A 255 10.43 -0.50 -3.26
CA MET A 255 11.72 -0.03 -2.74
C MET A 255 11.92 -0.47 -1.28
N ALA A 256 10.90 -0.34 -0.44
CA ALA A 256 10.93 -0.80 0.95
C ALA A 256 11.17 -2.31 1.04
N LEU A 257 10.42 -3.13 0.30
CA LEU A 257 10.56 -4.59 0.28
C LEU A 257 11.93 -5.10 -0.22
N LYS A 258 12.70 -4.25 -0.90
CA LYS A 258 14.10 -4.52 -1.26
C LYS A 258 15.08 -4.20 -0.13
N GLN A 259 14.70 -3.38 0.82
CA GLN A 259 15.57 -2.79 1.85
C GLN A 259 15.30 -3.33 3.25
N ILE A 260 14.05 -3.73 3.53
CA ILE A 260 13.60 -4.28 4.82
C ILE A 260 12.79 -5.56 4.61
N SER A 261 12.55 -6.32 5.70
CA SER A 261 11.75 -7.54 5.65
C SER A 261 10.28 -7.25 5.32
N SER A 262 9.59 -8.22 4.69
CA SER A 262 8.15 -8.12 4.39
C SER A 262 7.32 -7.85 5.65
N THR A 263 7.65 -8.51 6.75
CA THR A 263 6.99 -8.30 8.06
C THR A 263 7.14 -6.86 8.54
N MET A 264 8.35 -6.27 8.42
CA MET A 264 8.58 -4.90 8.83
C MET A 264 7.86 -3.91 7.91
N ALA A 265 7.88 -4.15 6.59
CA ALA A 265 7.15 -3.32 5.63
C ALA A 265 5.63 -3.38 5.88
N ALA A 266 5.08 -4.57 6.17
CA ALA A 266 3.68 -4.77 6.50
C ALA A 266 3.25 -4.01 7.77
N VAL A 267 4.10 -3.99 8.80
CA VAL A 267 3.83 -3.27 10.04
C VAL A 267 3.86 -1.75 9.83
N LEU A 268 4.82 -1.25 9.06
CA LEU A 268 4.87 0.18 8.71
C LEU A 268 3.70 0.59 7.79
N GLY A 269 3.06 -0.37 7.13
CA GLY A 269 1.78 -0.17 6.45
C GLY A 269 0.63 0.28 7.35
N ALA A 270 0.77 0.26 8.70
CA ALA A 270 -0.21 0.84 9.63
C ALA A 270 -0.50 2.33 9.37
N PHE A 271 0.35 3.03 8.65
CA PHE A 271 0.03 4.37 8.15
C PHE A 271 -1.12 4.37 7.15
N GLU A 272 -1.44 3.25 6.49
CA GLU A 272 -2.58 3.14 5.57
C GLU A 272 -3.92 3.37 6.27
N PRO A 273 -4.31 2.55 7.28
CA PRO A 273 -5.57 2.76 7.97
C PRO A 273 -5.59 4.07 8.76
N MET A 274 -4.46 4.54 9.26
CA MET A 274 -4.38 5.85 9.92
C MET A 274 -4.76 6.97 8.97
N THR A 275 -4.16 6.99 7.78
CA THR A 275 -4.46 8.01 6.77
C THR A 275 -5.88 7.88 6.25
N ALA A 276 -6.34 6.66 5.94
CA ALA A 276 -7.71 6.42 5.46
C ALA A 276 -8.76 6.87 6.48
N MET A 277 -8.52 6.63 7.78
CA MET A 277 -9.40 7.07 8.85
C MET A 277 -9.42 8.59 8.99
N CYS A 278 -8.26 9.24 8.93
CA CYS A 278 -8.21 10.70 8.93
C CYS A 278 -8.98 11.28 7.73
N VAL A 279 -8.83 10.69 6.54
CA VAL A 279 -9.59 11.07 5.34
C VAL A 279 -11.09 10.85 5.54
N GLY A 280 -11.49 9.67 6.03
CA GLY A 280 -12.88 9.33 6.29
C GLY A 280 -13.57 10.35 7.21
N ILE A 281 -12.95 10.63 8.36
CA ILE A 281 -13.51 11.53 9.37
C ILE A 281 -13.47 13.00 8.90
N LEU A 282 -12.32 13.48 8.43
CA LEU A 282 -12.11 14.92 8.18
C LEU A 282 -12.67 15.38 6.83
N LEU A 283 -12.68 14.52 5.82
CA LEU A 283 -12.99 14.89 4.45
C LEU A 283 -14.25 14.22 3.90
N LEU A 284 -14.59 13.01 4.37
CA LEU A 284 -15.77 12.27 3.92
C LEU A 284 -16.92 12.31 4.93
N GLY A 285 -16.74 12.94 6.11
CA GLY A 285 -17.78 13.09 7.12
C GLY A 285 -18.15 11.79 7.85
N GLU A 286 -17.25 10.80 7.86
CA GLU A 286 -17.47 9.54 8.60
C GLU A 286 -17.48 9.81 10.12
N PRO A 287 -18.36 9.15 10.91
CA PRO A 287 -18.47 9.42 12.33
C PRO A 287 -17.22 8.94 13.09
N LEU A 288 -16.73 9.77 14.02
CA LEU A 288 -15.68 9.38 14.98
C LEU A 288 -16.32 8.75 16.21
N THR A 289 -16.28 7.43 16.31
CA THR A 289 -16.82 6.68 17.45
C THR A 289 -15.72 6.21 18.40
N LEU A 290 -16.09 5.88 19.65
CA LEU A 290 -15.13 5.40 20.64
C LEU A 290 -14.40 4.11 20.19
N PRO A 291 -15.05 3.11 19.58
CA PRO A 291 -14.36 1.94 19.00
C PRO A 291 -13.29 2.33 17.98
N ILE A 292 -13.56 3.32 17.12
CA ILE A 292 -12.59 3.82 16.12
C ILE A 292 -11.34 4.37 16.80
N VAL A 293 -11.51 5.18 17.86
CA VAL A 293 -10.38 5.75 18.61
C VAL A 293 -9.56 4.64 19.30
N ILE A 294 -10.23 3.69 19.95
CA ILE A 294 -9.56 2.55 20.61
C ILE A 294 -8.78 1.72 19.59
N GLY A 295 -9.40 1.34 18.48
CA GLY A 295 -8.76 0.56 17.44
C GLY A 295 -7.55 1.26 16.83
N PHE A 296 -7.65 2.57 16.61
CA PHE A 296 -6.56 3.40 16.12
C PHE A 296 -5.36 3.42 17.10
N VAL A 297 -5.61 3.65 18.38
CA VAL A 297 -4.56 3.64 19.42
C VAL A 297 -3.88 2.26 19.50
N LEU A 298 -4.65 1.17 19.42
CA LEU A 298 -4.11 -0.18 19.44
C LEU A 298 -3.20 -0.45 18.24
N ILE A 299 -3.59 -0.03 17.04
CA ILE A 299 -2.77 -0.19 15.82
C ILE A 299 -1.46 0.59 15.95
N ILE A 300 -1.51 1.86 16.37
CA ILE A 300 -0.30 2.66 16.60
C ILE A 300 0.62 1.99 17.62
N THR A 301 0.04 1.53 18.74
CA THR A 301 0.79 0.86 19.81
C THR A 301 1.49 -0.40 19.29
N SER A 302 0.80 -1.21 18.48
CA SER A 302 1.37 -2.38 17.81
C SER A 302 2.60 -2.03 16.98
N VAL A 303 2.50 -0.99 16.14
CA VAL A 303 3.61 -0.51 15.29
C VAL A 303 4.79 -0.06 16.14
N LEU A 304 4.54 0.73 17.18
CA LEU A 304 5.57 1.22 18.09
C LEU A 304 6.32 0.07 18.78
N ILE A 305 5.58 -0.94 19.29
CA ILE A 305 6.18 -2.13 19.91
C ILE A 305 7.11 -2.84 18.92
N LEU A 306 6.71 -3.02 17.68
CA LEU A 306 7.52 -3.71 16.67
C LEU A 306 8.78 -2.93 16.27
N VAL A 307 8.66 -1.62 16.10
CA VAL A 307 9.81 -0.75 15.78
C VAL A 307 10.82 -0.75 16.93
N LEU A 308 10.35 -0.62 18.17
CA LEU A 308 11.21 -0.59 19.36
C LEU A 308 11.86 -1.95 19.66
N SER A 309 11.16 -3.06 19.42
CA SER A 309 11.68 -4.41 19.62
C SER A 309 12.89 -4.73 18.73
N LYS A 310 12.86 -4.36 17.46
CA LYS A 310 13.98 -4.60 16.54
C LYS A 310 15.20 -3.72 16.79
N ARG A 311 15.04 -2.59 17.48
CA ARG A 311 16.17 -1.72 17.86
C ARG A 311 17.03 -2.34 18.97
N LYS A 312 16.49 -3.31 19.74
CA LYS A 312 17.22 -4.01 20.81
C LYS A 312 17.99 -5.26 20.34
N THR A 313 17.73 -5.75 19.13
CA THR A 313 18.32 -6.99 18.58
C THR A 313 19.33 -6.75 17.45
N GLY A 314 19.61 -5.53 17.07
CA GLY A 314 20.65 -5.10 16.12
C GLY A 314 21.64 -4.14 16.77
#